data_4692fc1af385a6d93056fcd7b0393d7e
#
_entry.id   4692fc1af385a6d93056fcd7b0393d7e
#
_cell.length_a   1.000
_cell.length_b   1.000
_cell.length_c   1.000
_cell.angle_alpha   90.00
_cell.angle_beta   90.00
_cell.angle_gamma   90.00
#
_symmetry.space_group_name_H-M   'P 1'
#
loop_
_entity.id
_entity.type
_entity.pdbx_description
1 polymer ?
#
loop_
_entity_poly.entity_id
_entity_poly.type
_entity_poly.pdbx_seq_one_letter_code
_entity_poly.pdbx_strand_id
1 'polypeptide(L)'
;MAMSTLALVVALAALSMASSQQQPLYSEYSFNPLEHLAGIAPYFEPNDPAREPSPPQGCEVEKVAYLVRHAAIDANDFDYETYLEPFTDKLKNTTVDWSKIPGLSFLANWTPPKLEEQELVTRSGKLEAAQLGVQMSFRYPKLRLPKRVWASTAERTVISAKGLIRGLETDENQINLVQIYEGKESGADSLTPYKACPAYSSSRGSEQSQTYAKKYTAPILARLRSYAPHFNWTVSDIIGMQEWCGYDTVGNPISGSLGYGWVNATQQLLSSDDNDDQDIYVSFTHRELPPTVLVTLGLFNNSDSTGANDINATMPLDKVNYHRQWVSSYILPFLTNIAIEKMNCTGSYGYQNQTDPTYYRVLVNRSPQTLPDCHDGPQESCSAAGFRDFVEEKGQMFGDFAGACGVGYDNSTNVMSFYSSPDNGTIVGKKH
;
A
#
# COMPACT_ATOMS: atom_id res chain seq x y z
N MET A 1 -68.17 -16.97 2.50
CA MET A 1 -67.14 -16.07 3.10
C MET A 1 -65.74 -16.69 3.18
N ALA A 2 -65.56 -18.00 3.08
CA ALA A 2 -64.20 -18.61 3.21
C ALA A 2 -63.35 -18.55 1.92
N MET A 3 -63.88 -18.33 0.75
CA MET A 3 -63.11 -18.28 -0.50
C MET A 3 -62.44 -16.91 -0.75
N SER A 4 -62.95 -15.81 -0.19
CA SER A 4 -62.35 -14.45 -0.36
C SER A 4 -61.05 -14.26 0.46
N THR A 5 -60.97 -14.92 1.61
CA THR A 5 -59.77 -14.80 2.48
C THR A 5 -58.54 -15.55 1.94
N LEU A 6 -58.79 -16.70 1.28
CA LEU A 6 -57.70 -17.50 0.70
C LEU A 6 -57.06 -16.79 -0.52
N ALA A 7 -57.90 -16.13 -1.35
CA ALA A 7 -57.42 -15.37 -2.49
C ALA A 7 -56.57 -14.15 -2.06
N LEU A 8 -56.93 -13.50 -0.96
CA LEU A 8 -56.19 -12.36 -0.42
C LEU A 8 -54.84 -12.76 0.19
N VAL A 9 -54.79 -13.90 0.85
CA VAL A 9 -53.52 -14.43 1.44
C VAL A 9 -52.58 -14.89 0.35
N VAL A 10 -53.07 -15.51 -0.73
CA VAL A 10 -52.22 -15.91 -1.87
C VAL A 10 -51.73 -14.67 -2.64
N ALA A 11 -52.54 -13.62 -2.79
CA ALA A 11 -52.14 -12.37 -3.42
C ALA A 11 -51.09 -11.61 -2.57
N LEU A 12 -51.20 -11.59 -1.24
CA LEU A 12 -50.23 -11.02 -0.34
C LEU A 12 -48.92 -11.84 -0.30
N ALA A 13 -48.98 -13.17 -0.36
CA ALA A 13 -47.79 -14.01 -0.49
C ALA A 13 -47.10 -13.86 -1.84
N ALA A 14 -47.83 -13.67 -2.95
CA ALA A 14 -47.26 -13.38 -4.25
C ALA A 14 -46.65 -11.98 -4.33
N LEU A 15 -47.20 -10.99 -3.63
CA LEU A 15 -46.62 -9.65 -3.50
C LEU A 15 -45.35 -9.65 -2.61
N SER A 16 -45.29 -10.50 -1.60
CA SER A 16 -44.06 -10.64 -0.78
C SER A 16 -42.94 -11.40 -1.49
N MET A 17 -43.23 -12.22 -2.49
CA MET A 17 -42.25 -12.88 -3.33
C MET A 17 -41.76 -12.02 -4.50
N ALA A 18 -42.49 -10.92 -4.83
CA ALA A 18 -42.05 -9.93 -5.81
C ALA A 18 -41.15 -8.82 -5.18
N SER A 19 -40.85 -8.93 -3.87
CA SER A 19 -39.97 -8.00 -3.19
C SER A 19 -38.51 -8.33 -3.48
N SER A 20 -37.95 -7.49 -4.32
CA SER A 20 -36.54 -7.22 -4.40
C SER A 20 -35.66 -8.43 -4.72
N GLN A 21 -35.58 -8.79 -5.98
CA GLN A 21 -34.25 -9.08 -6.47
C GLN A 21 -33.45 -7.77 -6.32
N GLN A 22 -32.99 -7.49 -5.10
CA GLN A 22 -31.83 -6.63 -4.94
C GLN A 22 -30.76 -7.29 -5.79
N GLN A 23 -30.38 -6.63 -6.87
CA GLN A 23 -29.16 -7.03 -7.56
C GLN A 23 -28.08 -7.04 -6.50
N PRO A 24 -27.32 -8.14 -6.36
CA PRO A 24 -26.24 -8.17 -5.40
C PRO A 24 -25.34 -6.96 -5.70
N LEU A 25 -25.05 -6.16 -4.68
CA LEU A 25 -24.11 -5.03 -4.76
C LEU A 25 -22.70 -5.51 -5.13
N TYR A 26 -22.49 -6.81 -5.19
CA TYR A 26 -21.24 -7.48 -5.49
C TYR A 26 -21.38 -8.30 -6.76
N SER A 27 -20.33 -8.34 -7.57
CA SER A 27 -20.25 -9.24 -8.71
C SER A 27 -20.50 -10.68 -8.27
N GLU A 28 -21.31 -11.43 -9.04
CA GLU A 28 -21.49 -12.88 -8.85
C GLU A 28 -20.19 -13.67 -9.08
N TYR A 29 -19.14 -13.02 -9.59
CA TYR A 29 -17.82 -13.59 -9.74
C TYR A 29 -17.15 -13.67 -8.38
N SER A 30 -16.75 -14.87 -7.97
CA SER A 30 -15.91 -15.09 -6.79
C SER A 30 -14.48 -14.50 -6.93
N PHE A 31 -14.11 -14.10 -8.13
CA PHE A 31 -12.84 -13.47 -8.46
C PHE A 31 -13.05 -11.96 -8.66
N ASN A 32 -12.47 -11.15 -7.76
CA ASN A 32 -12.43 -9.71 -7.90
C ASN A 32 -11.12 -9.28 -8.60
N PRO A 33 -11.15 -8.90 -9.87
CA PRO A 33 -9.92 -8.50 -10.58
C PRO A 33 -9.21 -7.33 -9.92
N LEU A 34 -9.91 -6.41 -9.25
CA LEU A 34 -9.32 -5.25 -8.57
C LEU A 34 -8.40 -5.65 -7.42
N GLU A 35 -8.63 -6.80 -6.78
CA GLU A 35 -7.77 -7.34 -5.73
C GLU A 35 -6.53 -8.06 -6.27
N HIS A 36 -6.35 -8.10 -7.61
CA HIS A 36 -5.25 -8.80 -8.27
C HIS A 36 -4.43 -7.89 -9.19
N LEU A 37 -4.52 -6.58 -8.97
CA LEU A 37 -3.84 -5.55 -9.76
C LEU A 37 -2.50 -5.09 -9.16
N ALA A 38 -1.92 -5.87 -8.26
CA ALA A 38 -0.65 -5.59 -7.58
C ALA A 38 -0.59 -4.15 -7.00
N GLY A 39 0.44 -3.39 -7.33
CA GLY A 39 0.64 -2.03 -6.80
C GLY A 39 -0.30 -0.96 -7.32
N ILE A 40 -1.19 -1.27 -8.25
CA ILE A 40 -2.21 -0.34 -8.77
C ILE A 40 -3.63 -0.76 -8.39
N ALA A 41 -3.74 -1.78 -7.53
CA ALA A 41 -4.99 -2.07 -6.86
C ALA A 41 -5.49 -0.83 -6.11
N PRO A 42 -6.81 -0.53 -6.15
CA PRO A 42 -7.38 0.47 -5.25
C PRO A 42 -7.18 0.05 -3.80
N TYR A 43 -7.25 0.99 -2.88
CA TYR A 43 -7.20 0.66 -1.46
C TYR A 43 -8.41 -0.19 -1.07
N PHE A 44 -8.15 -1.26 -0.36
CA PHE A 44 -9.17 -2.04 0.33
C PHE A 44 -8.63 -2.55 1.66
N GLU A 45 -9.50 -2.63 2.64
CA GLU A 45 -9.14 -3.21 3.93
C GLU A 45 -9.14 -4.73 3.83
N PRO A 46 -8.25 -5.43 4.54
CA PRO A 46 -8.30 -6.89 4.62
C PRO A 46 -9.67 -7.34 5.13
N ASN A 47 -10.36 -8.18 4.36
CA ASN A 47 -11.70 -8.66 4.69
C ASN A 47 -11.72 -9.58 5.93
N ASP A 48 -10.60 -10.19 6.26
CA ASP A 48 -10.43 -11.10 7.40
C ASP A 48 -9.01 -10.91 7.98
N PRO A 49 -8.79 -9.85 8.77
CA PRO A 49 -7.50 -9.67 9.43
C PRO A 49 -7.28 -10.83 10.42
N ALA A 50 -6.11 -11.43 10.38
CA ALA A 50 -5.74 -12.55 11.26
C ALA A 50 -5.86 -12.18 12.75
N ARG A 51 -5.97 -10.90 13.07
CA ARG A 51 -6.12 -10.35 14.42
C ARG A 51 -7.09 -9.18 14.43
N GLU A 52 -7.73 -9.01 15.59
CA GLU A 52 -8.62 -7.88 15.85
C GLU A 52 -7.88 -6.54 15.65
N PRO A 53 -8.37 -5.65 14.78
CA PRO A 53 -7.74 -4.35 14.54
C PRO A 53 -7.77 -3.41 15.76
N SER A 54 -8.72 -3.59 16.67
CA SER A 54 -8.81 -2.81 17.91
C SER A 54 -7.61 -3.07 18.82
N PRO A 55 -7.22 -2.11 19.68
CA PRO A 55 -6.20 -2.35 20.69
C PRO A 55 -6.56 -3.54 21.58
N PRO A 56 -5.56 -4.30 22.08
CA PRO A 56 -5.80 -5.38 23.02
C PRO A 56 -6.59 -4.90 24.26
N GLN A 57 -7.36 -5.79 24.87
CA GLN A 57 -8.12 -5.45 26.06
C GLN A 57 -7.18 -4.94 27.18
N GLY A 58 -7.51 -3.76 27.75
CA GLY A 58 -6.71 -3.09 28.77
C GLY A 58 -5.52 -2.29 28.21
N CYS A 59 -5.42 -2.16 26.89
CA CYS A 59 -4.46 -1.29 26.24
C CYS A 59 -5.14 -0.07 25.63
N GLU A 60 -4.49 1.09 25.72
CA GLU A 60 -4.89 2.34 25.05
C GLU A 60 -3.73 2.80 24.16
N VAL A 61 -4.04 3.27 22.93
CA VAL A 61 -3.03 3.88 22.06
C VAL A 61 -2.73 5.29 22.59
N GLU A 62 -1.44 5.61 22.75
CA GLU A 62 -0.96 6.92 23.20
C GLU A 62 -0.37 7.76 22.07
N LYS A 63 0.31 7.12 21.14
CA LYS A 63 0.89 7.74 19.94
C LYS A 63 0.83 6.77 18.77
N VAL A 64 0.80 7.32 17.56
CA VAL A 64 0.86 6.52 16.34
C VAL A 64 1.64 7.24 15.24
N ALA A 65 2.46 6.50 14.51
CA ALA A 65 3.13 6.99 13.31
C ALA A 65 2.70 6.17 12.08
N TYR A 66 2.33 6.87 11.02
CA TYR A 66 1.90 6.33 9.75
C TYR A 66 2.89 6.64 8.63
N LEU A 67 3.25 5.64 7.86
CA LEU A 67 3.82 5.79 6.54
C LEU A 67 2.77 5.43 5.50
N VAL A 68 2.43 6.36 4.63
CA VAL A 68 1.34 6.22 3.65
C VAL A 68 1.88 6.41 2.25
N ARG A 69 1.57 5.49 1.35
CA ARG A 69 1.78 5.68 -0.08
C ARG A 69 0.80 6.72 -0.63
N HIS A 70 1.18 7.49 -1.66
CA HIS A 70 0.24 8.39 -2.35
C HIS A 70 -1.03 7.65 -2.80
N ALA A 71 -2.10 8.40 -2.96
CA ALA A 71 -3.40 7.92 -3.44
C ALA A 71 -3.36 7.49 -4.92
N ALA A 72 -4.47 6.94 -5.40
CA ALA A 72 -4.63 6.52 -6.79
C ALA A 72 -4.34 7.67 -7.76
N ILE A 73 -3.53 7.38 -8.76
CA ILE A 73 -3.09 8.32 -9.81
C ILE A 73 -3.48 7.81 -11.18
N ASP A 74 -3.55 8.73 -12.15
CA ASP A 74 -3.53 8.39 -13.57
C ASP A 74 -2.17 7.77 -13.94
N ALA A 75 -2.11 7.11 -15.10
CA ALA A 75 -0.95 6.33 -15.52
C ALA A 75 0.38 7.11 -15.40
N ASN A 76 1.43 6.44 -14.90
CA ASN A 76 2.77 7.01 -14.97
C ASN A 76 3.35 6.87 -16.39
N ASP A 77 4.35 7.69 -16.69
CA ASP A 77 4.97 7.77 -18.01
C ASP A 77 5.47 6.41 -18.52
N PHE A 78 6.15 5.65 -17.65
CA PHE A 78 6.75 4.37 -18.04
C PHE A 78 5.71 3.35 -18.48
N ASP A 79 4.65 3.15 -17.69
CA ASP A 79 3.61 2.17 -18.00
C ASP A 79 2.81 2.64 -19.23
N TYR A 80 2.57 3.95 -19.32
CA TYR A 80 1.89 4.53 -20.46
C TYR A 80 2.65 4.29 -21.77
N GLU A 81 3.90 4.74 -21.83
CA GLU A 81 4.73 4.65 -23.03
C GLU A 81 5.10 3.20 -23.40
N THR A 82 5.23 2.32 -22.39
CA THR A 82 5.69 0.95 -22.62
C THR A 82 4.57 0.00 -23.03
N TYR A 83 3.38 0.14 -22.46
CA TYR A 83 2.30 -0.83 -22.59
C TYR A 83 0.98 -0.23 -23.08
N LEU A 84 0.55 0.90 -22.51
CA LEU A 84 -0.78 1.43 -22.74
C LEU A 84 -0.93 2.08 -24.10
N GLU A 85 -0.06 3.03 -24.44
CA GLU A 85 -0.08 3.73 -25.72
C GLU A 85 0.19 2.77 -26.90
N PRO A 86 1.24 1.90 -26.88
CA PRO A 86 1.47 0.95 -27.97
C PRO A 86 0.29 0.00 -28.21
N PHE A 87 -0.38 -0.48 -27.17
CA PHE A 87 -1.57 -1.31 -27.30
C PHE A 87 -2.73 -0.53 -27.91
N THR A 88 -2.98 0.67 -27.44
CA THR A 88 -4.04 1.54 -27.94
C THR A 88 -3.84 1.89 -29.42
N ASP A 89 -2.62 2.24 -29.80
CA ASP A 89 -2.28 2.56 -31.18
C ASP A 89 -2.42 1.34 -32.10
N LYS A 90 -2.06 0.18 -31.61
CA LYS A 90 -2.27 -1.08 -32.33
C LYS A 90 -3.74 -1.38 -32.53
N LEU A 91 -4.61 -1.10 -31.54
CA LEU A 91 -6.06 -1.22 -31.70
C LEU A 91 -6.62 -0.24 -32.71
N LYS A 92 -6.15 1.02 -32.73
CA LYS A 92 -6.59 2.05 -33.70
C LYS A 92 -6.17 1.72 -35.13
N ASN A 93 -5.00 1.11 -35.29
CA ASN A 93 -4.40 0.84 -36.62
C ASN A 93 -4.76 -0.54 -37.19
N THR A 94 -5.61 -1.33 -36.53
CA THR A 94 -6.02 -2.65 -37.03
C THR A 94 -7.20 -2.57 -37.99
N THR A 95 -7.28 -3.54 -38.90
CA THR A 95 -8.43 -3.76 -39.80
C THR A 95 -9.43 -4.75 -39.24
N VAL A 96 -9.24 -5.21 -37.99
CA VAL A 96 -10.10 -6.20 -37.33
C VAL A 96 -11.43 -5.54 -36.95
N ASP A 97 -12.53 -6.14 -37.40
CA ASP A 97 -13.88 -5.74 -36.97
C ASP A 97 -14.21 -6.42 -35.63
N TRP A 98 -13.89 -5.74 -34.55
CA TRP A 98 -14.09 -6.25 -33.19
C TRP A 98 -15.56 -6.56 -32.87
N SER A 99 -16.51 -5.85 -33.48
CA SER A 99 -17.94 -6.06 -33.24
C SER A 99 -18.41 -7.48 -33.55
N LYS A 100 -17.69 -8.17 -34.44
CA LYS A 100 -18.01 -9.53 -34.89
C LYS A 100 -17.31 -10.63 -34.09
N ILE A 101 -16.47 -10.28 -33.11
CA ILE A 101 -15.67 -11.26 -32.34
C ILE A 101 -16.32 -11.46 -30.97
N PRO A 102 -16.94 -12.62 -30.70
CA PRO A 102 -17.53 -12.91 -29.41
C PRO A 102 -16.48 -12.79 -28.28
N GLY A 103 -16.83 -12.14 -27.18
CA GLY A 103 -15.93 -11.93 -26.03
C GLY A 103 -14.92 -10.78 -26.20
N LEU A 104 -14.75 -10.23 -27.40
CA LEU A 104 -13.90 -9.05 -27.65
C LEU A 104 -14.67 -7.90 -28.30
N SER A 105 -15.99 -8.03 -28.46
CA SER A 105 -16.83 -7.01 -29.10
C SER A 105 -16.83 -5.67 -28.40
N PHE A 106 -16.52 -5.63 -27.09
CA PHE A 106 -16.34 -4.40 -26.33
C PHE A 106 -15.22 -3.51 -26.89
N LEU A 107 -14.20 -4.09 -27.53
CA LEU A 107 -13.11 -3.34 -28.16
C LEU A 107 -13.55 -2.47 -29.33
N ALA A 108 -14.71 -2.76 -29.93
CA ALA A 108 -15.26 -1.95 -31.02
C ALA A 108 -15.62 -0.52 -30.60
N ASN A 109 -16.04 -0.36 -29.35
CA ASN A 109 -16.48 0.92 -28.80
C ASN A 109 -15.60 1.39 -27.61
N TRP A 110 -14.57 0.61 -27.26
CA TRP A 110 -13.68 0.98 -26.19
C TRP A 110 -12.81 2.15 -26.59
N THR A 111 -12.74 3.14 -25.72
CA THR A 111 -11.83 4.27 -25.84
C THR A 111 -10.95 4.32 -24.60
N PRO A 112 -9.63 4.52 -24.74
CA PRO A 112 -8.77 4.65 -23.58
C PRO A 112 -9.21 5.86 -22.75
N PRO A 113 -9.06 5.79 -21.42
CA PRO A 113 -9.18 6.97 -20.57
C PRO A 113 -8.29 8.09 -21.08
N LYS A 114 -8.73 9.34 -20.90
CA LYS A 114 -7.88 10.49 -21.22
C LYS A 114 -6.69 10.51 -20.28
N LEU A 115 -5.50 10.53 -20.85
CA LEU A 115 -4.22 10.52 -20.12
C LEU A 115 -3.49 11.86 -20.26
N GLU A 116 -4.23 12.94 -20.42
CA GLU A 116 -3.69 14.29 -20.48
C GLU A 116 -3.01 14.74 -19.18
N GLU A 117 -3.16 13.93 -18.12
CA GLU A 117 -2.78 14.22 -16.74
C GLU A 117 -2.00 13.07 -16.10
N GLN A 118 -0.96 12.58 -16.76
CA GLN A 118 -0.11 11.51 -16.23
C GLN A 118 0.39 11.83 -14.81
N GLU A 119 0.44 10.80 -13.96
CA GLU A 119 0.85 10.88 -12.54
C GLU A 119 -0.03 11.74 -11.62
N LEU A 120 -1.10 12.38 -12.11
CA LEU A 120 -1.98 13.18 -11.26
C LEU A 120 -2.88 12.31 -10.39
N VAL A 121 -3.12 12.76 -9.17
CA VAL A 121 -4.05 12.08 -8.25
C VAL A 121 -5.46 12.18 -8.79
N THR A 122 -6.07 11.04 -9.01
CA THR A 122 -7.44 10.93 -9.52
C THR A 122 -8.48 11.52 -8.55
N ARG A 123 -9.69 11.75 -9.03
CA ARG A 123 -10.79 12.20 -8.16
C ARG A 123 -11.09 11.17 -7.06
N SER A 124 -11.12 9.89 -7.40
CA SER A 124 -11.28 8.80 -6.43
C SER A 124 -10.13 8.78 -5.42
N GLY A 125 -8.89 8.88 -5.87
CA GLY A 125 -7.72 8.94 -4.97
C GLY A 125 -7.79 10.10 -3.97
N LYS A 126 -8.24 11.29 -4.38
CA LYS A 126 -8.45 12.42 -3.46
C LYS A 126 -9.52 12.13 -2.41
N LEU A 127 -10.62 11.44 -2.80
CA LEU A 127 -11.69 11.06 -1.88
C LEU A 127 -11.25 9.95 -0.92
N GLU A 128 -10.53 8.95 -1.41
CA GLU A 128 -9.98 7.86 -0.59
C GLU A 128 -8.97 8.39 0.44
N ALA A 129 -8.12 9.34 0.05
CA ALA A 129 -7.19 10.00 0.98
C ALA A 129 -7.95 10.78 2.08
N ALA A 130 -9.04 11.46 1.74
CA ALA A 130 -9.88 12.13 2.73
C ALA A 130 -10.58 11.12 3.64
N GLN A 131 -11.06 10.01 3.09
CA GLN A 131 -11.67 8.93 3.87
C GLN A 131 -10.67 8.31 4.87
N LEU A 132 -9.40 8.16 4.49
CA LEU A 132 -8.35 7.72 5.41
C LEU A 132 -8.20 8.69 6.61
N GLY A 133 -8.27 10.01 6.37
CA GLY A 133 -8.26 11.03 7.43
C GLY A 133 -9.46 10.88 8.38
N VAL A 134 -10.68 10.73 7.83
CA VAL A 134 -11.89 10.47 8.61
C VAL A 134 -11.74 9.22 9.46
N GLN A 135 -11.31 8.11 8.86
CA GLN A 135 -11.10 6.84 9.57
C GLN A 135 -10.08 6.97 10.71
N MET A 136 -9.03 7.76 10.50
CA MET A 136 -8.00 8.02 11.51
C MET A 136 -8.58 8.78 12.71
N SER A 137 -9.41 9.80 12.51
CA SER A 137 -10.10 10.53 13.58
C SER A 137 -11.00 9.61 14.41
N PHE A 138 -11.74 8.72 13.75
CA PHE A 138 -12.60 7.75 14.46
C PHE A 138 -11.81 6.66 15.18
N ARG A 139 -10.67 6.25 14.60
CA ARG A 139 -9.84 5.23 15.20
C ARG A 139 -9.13 5.71 16.47
N TYR A 140 -8.74 6.98 16.51
CA TYR A 140 -7.95 7.56 17.59
C TYR A 140 -8.65 8.78 18.21
N PRO A 141 -9.87 8.63 18.74
CA PRO A 141 -10.68 9.77 19.20
C PRO A 141 -10.11 10.50 20.44
N LYS A 142 -9.14 9.89 21.12
CA LYS A 142 -8.49 10.48 22.31
C LYS A 142 -7.13 11.12 22.00
N LEU A 143 -6.57 10.85 20.83
CA LEU A 143 -5.26 11.37 20.44
C LEU A 143 -5.37 12.79 19.91
N ARG A 144 -4.35 13.60 20.19
CA ARG A 144 -4.21 14.93 19.60
C ARG A 144 -3.95 14.78 18.09
N LEU A 145 -4.79 15.43 17.29
CA LEU A 145 -4.68 15.41 15.84
C LEU A 145 -3.33 15.99 15.37
N PRO A 146 -2.87 15.63 14.17
CA PRO A 146 -1.64 16.16 13.61
C PRO A 146 -1.64 17.69 13.56
N LYS A 147 -0.57 18.31 13.96
CA LYS A 147 -0.24 19.72 13.62
C LYS A 147 0.73 19.79 12.44
N ARG A 148 1.44 18.71 12.19
CA ARG A 148 2.33 18.54 11.05
C ARG A 148 2.04 17.22 10.37
N VAL A 149 1.98 17.26 9.05
CA VAL A 149 1.93 16.09 8.17
C VAL A 149 3.08 16.22 7.18
N TRP A 150 3.84 15.17 6.99
CA TRP A 150 5.00 15.17 6.11
C TRP A 150 4.65 14.52 4.77
N ALA A 151 5.18 15.07 3.68
CA ALA A 151 5.05 14.47 2.35
C ALA A 151 6.32 14.71 1.55
N SER A 152 6.72 13.77 0.72
CA SER A 152 7.74 14.04 -0.27
C SER A 152 7.27 15.16 -1.24
N THR A 153 8.19 15.81 -1.95
CA THR A 153 7.85 17.00 -2.76
C THR A 153 7.09 16.72 -4.04
N ALA A 154 6.91 15.46 -4.44
CA ALA A 154 6.13 15.14 -5.63
C ALA A 154 4.66 15.54 -5.47
N GLU A 155 4.06 16.07 -6.53
CA GLU A 155 2.69 16.58 -6.52
C GLU A 155 1.69 15.55 -6.01
N ARG A 156 1.80 14.28 -6.44
CA ARG A 156 0.90 13.20 -6.02
C ARG A 156 0.94 12.91 -4.52
N THR A 157 2.10 13.00 -3.89
CA THR A 157 2.23 12.81 -2.42
C THR A 157 1.68 14.01 -1.66
N VAL A 158 1.94 15.22 -2.13
CA VAL A 158 1.42 16.47 -1.57
C VAL A 158 -0.10 16.54 -1.66
N ILE A 159 -0.68 16.19 -2.81
CA ILE A 159 -2.14 16.17 -3.00
C ILE A 159 -2.80 15.10 -2.12
N SER A 160 -2.17 13.93 -1.98
CA SER A 160 -2.67 12.87 -1.11
C SER A 160 -2.66 13.29 0.37
N ALA A 161 -1.58 13.93 0.81
CA ALA A 161 -1.49 14.48 2.17
C ALA A 161 -2.56 15.56 2.42
N LYS A 162 -2.79 16.47 1.47
CA LYS A 162 -3.88 17.45 1.54
C LYS A 162 -5.25 16.79 1.59
N GLY A 163 -5.45 15.67 0.87
CA GLY A 163 -6.65 14.86 0.94
C GLY A 163 -6.90 14.37 2.36
N LEU A 164 -5.91 13.70 2.97
CA LEU A 164 -5.99 13.22 4.35
C LEU A 164 -6.29 14.36 5.34
N ILE A 165 -5.58 15.50 5.23
CA ILE A 165 -5.78 16.66 6.11
C ILE A 165 -7.24 17.13 6.07
N ARG A 166 -7.87 17.18 4.89
CA ARG A 166 -9.29 17.54 4.75
C ARG A 166 -10.25 16.53 5.39
N GLY A 167 -9.82 15.28 5.53
CA GLY A 167 -10.62 14.24 6.18
C GLY A 167 -10.52 14.26 7.70
N LEU A 168 -9.52 14.91 8.27
CA LEU A 168 -9.41 15.06 9.71
C LEU A 168 -10.45 16.07 10.22
N GLU A 169 -11.05 15.80 11.38
CA GLU A 169 -12.05 16.67 12.00
C GLU A 169 -11.41 17.93 12.63
N THR A 170 -10.77 18.75 11.79
CA THR A 170 -10.12 19.99 12.24
C THR A 170 -10.09 21.03 11.12
N ASP A 171 -9.79 22.28 11.45
CA ASP A 171 -9.50 23.30 10.47
C ASP A 171 -8.20 22.94 9.73
N GLU A 172 -8.30 22.68 8.42
CA GLU A 172 -7.15 22.29 7.61
C GLU A 172 -6.01 23.32 7.62
N ASN A 173 -6.31 24.59 7.94
CA ASN A 173 -5.32 25.65 8.07
C ASN A 173 -4.46 25.55 9.35
N GLN A 174 -4.87 24.72 10.31
CA GLN A 174 -4.10 24.49 11.53
C GLN A 174 -3.09 23.36 11.40
N ILE A 175 -3.12 22.62 10.29
CA ILE A 175 -2.18 21.53 10.01
C ILE A 175 -1.13 22.00 9.01
N ASN A 176 0.11 22.01 9.45
CA ASN A 176 1.23 22.35 8.58
C ASN A 176 1.65 21.15 7.73
N LEU A 177 1.61 21.28 6.41
CA LEU A 177 2.14 20.27 5.48
C LEU A 177 3.63 20.55 5.23
N VAL A 178 4.49 19.73 5.82
CA VAL A 178 5.94 19.79 5.67
C VAL A 178 6.35 18.97 4.45
N GLN A 179 7.00 19.61 3.48
CA GLN A 179 7.47 18.93 2.29
C GLN A 179 8.93 18.47 2.45
N ILE A 180 9.20 17.20 2.24
CA ILE A 180 10.54 16.62 2.33
C ILE A 180 11.13 16.48 0.93
N TYR A 181 12.29 17.10 0.74
CA TYR A 181 12.97 17.12 -0.56
C TYR A 181 13.40 15.71 -1.01
N GLU A 182 13.22 15.45 -2.31
CA GLU A 182 13.49 14.15 -2.93
C GLU A 182 14.88 14.07 -3.59
N GLY A 183 15.75 15.02 -3.34
CA GLY A 183 17.09 15.05 -3.94
C GLY A 183 18.00 13.95 -3.42
N LYS A 184 18.91 13.51 -4.29
CA LYS A 184 19.90 12.47 -3.97
C LYS A 184 20.80 12.88 -2.80
N GLU A 185 21.00 14.16 -2.61
CA GLU A 185 21.85 14.75 -1.58
C GLU A 185 21.34 14.50 -0.15
N SER A 186 20.05 14.21 -0.01
CA SER A 186 19.44 13.93 1.29
C SER A 186 19.85 12.55 1.86
N GLY A 187 20.40 11.68 1.04
CA GLY A 187 20.75 10.32 1.48
C GLY A 187 19.55 9.58 2.06
N ALA A 188 19.68 9.03 3.26
CA ALA A 188 18.59 8.37 3.97
C ALA A 188 17.59 9.36 4.58
N ASP A 189 17.94 10.64 4.76
CA ASP A 189 17.05 11.66 5.37
C ASP A 189 16.02 12.17 4.35
N SER A 190 15.20 11.28 3.87
CA SER A 190 14.18 11.53 2.86
C SER A 190 13.04 10.52 2.95
N LEU A 191 11.88 10.89 2.43
CA LEU A 191 10.77 9.96 2.18
C LEU A 191 10.93 9.20 0.84
N THR A 192 12.07 9.39 0.16
CA THR A 192 12.42 8.71 -1.09
C THR A 192 13.90 8.26 -1.11
N PRO A 193 14.37 7.54 -0.08
CA PRO A 193 15.79 7.18 0.04
C PRO A 193 16.30 6.35 -1.13
N TYR A 194 15.43 5.62 -1.83
CA TYR A 194 15.77 4.87 -3.03
C TYR A 194 16.32 5.76 -4.16
N LYS A 195 15.93 7.04 -4.23
CA LYS A 195 16.47 8.00 -5.22
C LYS A 195 17.94 8.34 -4.97
N ALA A 196 18.36 8.28 -3.70
CA ALA A 196 19.74 8.51 -3.29
C ALA A 196 20.62 7.24 -3.30
N CYS A 197 20.05 6.09 -3.65
CA CYS A 197 20.72 4.78 -3.57
C CYS A 197 21.19 4.30 -4.95
N PRO A 198 22.47 4.45 -5.35
CA PRO A 198 22.97 3.96 -6.64
C PRO A 198 22.83 2.45 -6.82
N ALA A 199 22.87 1.67 -5.75
CA ALA A 199 22.69 0.22 -5.80
C ALA A 199 21.22 -0.19 -6.01
N TYR A 200 20.26 0.72 -5.82
CA TYR A 200 18.86 0.47 -6.14
C TYR A 200 18.61 0.52 -7.66
N SER A 201 17.88 -0.45 -8.17
CA SER A 201 17.42 -0.44 -9.56
C SER A 201 16.00 -1.00 -9.64
N SER A 202 15.08 -0.23 -10.21
CA SER A 202 13.72 -0.66 -10.49
C SER A 202 13.64 -1.79 -11.54
N SER A 203 14.69 -1.98 -12.34
CA SER A 203 14.78 -3.06 -13.33
C SER A 203 15.31 -4.39 -12.77
N ARG A 204 15.73 -4.42 -11.50
CA ARG A 204 16.21 -5.65 -10.87
C ARG A 204 15.05 -6.66 -10.77
N GLY A 205 15.25 -7.86 -11.33
CA GLY A 205 14.19 -8.88 -11.43
C GLY A 205 13.34 -8.81 -12.71
N SER A 206 13.60 -7.89 -13.64
CA SER A 206 12.85 -7.77 -14.89
C SER A 206 12.94 -9.02 -15.77
N GLU A 207 14.05 -9.74 -15.76
CA GLU A 207 14.20 -11.01 -16.48
C GLU A 207 13.28 -12.10 -15.92
N GLN A 208 13.20 -12.20 -14.59
CA GLN A 208 12.30 -13.12 -13.91
C GLN A 208 10.85 -12.75 -14.18
N SER A 209 10.51 -11.47 -14.09
CA SER A 209 9.19 -10.94 -14.41
C SER A 209 8.78 -11.25 -15.84
N GLN A 210 9.66 -11.01 -16.82
CA GLN A 210 9.40 -11.34 -18.22
C GLN A 210 9.24 -12.85 -18.47
N THR A 211 10.03 -13.67 -17.77
CA THR A 211 9.92 -15.13 -17.84
C THR A 211 8.57 -15.60 -17.32
N TYR A 212 8.15 -15.09 -16.18
CA TYR A 212 6.84 -15.36 -15.62
C TYR A 212 5.71 -14.85 -16.53
N ALA A 213 5.82 -13.62 -17.05
CA ALA A 213 4.85 -13.04 -17.97
C ALA A 213 4.64 -13.92 -19.22
N LYS A 214 5.70 -14.38 -19.84
CA LYS A 214 5.62 -15.33 -20.97
C LYS A 214 4.88 -16.62 -20.60
N LYS A 215 5.06 -17.13 -19.39
CA LYS A 215 4.44 -18.37 -18.93
C LYS A 215 2.94 -18.19 -18.69
N TYR A 216 2.52 -17.23 -17.85
CA TYR A 216 1.11 -17.09 -17.51
C TYR A 216 0.26 -16.55 -18.66
N THR A 217 0.85 -15.76 -19.57
CA THR A 217 0.12 -15.23 -20.75
C THR A 217 -0.03 -16.24 -21.89
N ALA A 218 0.76 -17.31 -21.92
CA ALA A 218 0.73 -18.28 -23.02
C ALA A 218 -0.68 -18.84 -23.32
N PRO A 219 -1.48 -19.33 -22.33
CA PRO A 219 -2.83 -19.80 -22.60
C PRO A 219 -3.79 -18.66 -23.01
N ILE A 220 -3.57 -17.44 -22.52
CA ILE A 220 -4.36 -16.25 -22.89
C ILE A 220 -4.08 -15.91 -24.36
N LEU A 221 -2.81 -15.86 -24.75
CA LEU A 221 -2.40 -15.64 -26.14
C LEU A 221 -2.98 -16.68 -27.10
N ALA A 222 -2.94 -17.96 -26.73
CA ALA A 222 -3.51 -19.03 -27.53
C ALA A 222 -5.02 -18.81 -27.77
N ARG A 223 -5.76 -18.44 -26.73
CA ARG A 223 -7.20 -18.13 -26.80
C ARG A 223 -7.48 -16.87 -27.63
N LEU A 224 -6.74 -15.79 -27.40
CA LEU A 224 -6.93 -14.55 -28.16
C LEU A 224 -6.61 -14.74 -29.66
N ARG A 225 -5.56 -15.48 -29.99
CA ARG A 225 -5.22 -15.84 -31.37
C ARG A 225 -6.27 -16.70 -32.04
N SER A 226 -7.01 -17.54 -31.29
CA SER A 226 -8.12 -18.31 -31.87
C SER A 226 -9.35 -17.41 -32.15
N TYR A 227 -9.55 -16.35 -31.40
CA TYR A 227 -10.66 -15.41 -31.61
C TYR A 227 -10.38 -14.37 -32.70
N ALA A 228 -9.17 -13.84 -32.72
CA ALA A 228 -8.73 -12.81 -33.65
C ALA A 228 -7.36 -13.18 -34.28
N PRO A 229 -7.30 -14.16 -35.23
CA PRO A 229 -6.03 -14.66 -35.76
C PRO A 229 -5.26 -13.62 -36.58
N HIS A 230 -5.96 -12.62 -37.12
CA HIS A 230 -5.34 -11.55 -37.93
C HIS A 230 -4.79 -10.40 -37.07
N PHE A 231 -5.04 -10.39 -35.75
CA PHE A 231 -4.42 -9.46 -34.83
C PHE A 231 -3.17 -10.09 -34.21
N ASN A 232 -2.03 -9.50 -34.43
CA ASN A 232 -0.75 -10.03 -33.94
C ASN A 232 -0.60 -9.86 -32.43
N TRP A 233 -1.27 -10.70 -31.64
CA TRP A 233 -1.25 -10.67 -30.18
C TRP A 233 0.16 -10.97 -29.63
N THR A 234 0.61 -10.11 -28.70
CA THR A 234 1.89 -10.22 -27.99
C THR A 234 1.69 -10.29 -26.48
N VAL A 235 2.74 -10.62 -25.73
CA VAL A 235 2.74 -10.57 -24.26
C VAL A 235 2.47 -9.14 -23.78
N SER A 236 3.06 -8.14 -24.44
CA SER A 236 2.87 -6.72 -24.10
C SER A 236 1.41 -6.26 -24.26
N ASP A 237 0.69 -6.77 -25.25
CA ASP A 237 -0.74 -6.46 -25.41
C ASP A 237 -1.57 -6.98 -24.21
N ILE A 238 -1.25 -8.18 -23.70
CA ILE A 238 -1.94 -8.72 -22.51
C ILE A 238 -1.59 -7.89 -21.28
N ILE A 239 -0.34 -7.53 -21.11
CA ILE A 239 0.10 -6.65 -20.02
C ILE A 239 -0.62 -5.30 -20.14
N GLY A 240 -0.63 -4.68 -21.31
CA GLY A 240 -1.35 -3.43 -21.56
C GLY A 240 -2.85 -3.52 -21.25
N MET A 241 -3.50 -4.64 -21.60
CA MET A 241 -4.90 -4.88 -21.23
C MET A 241 -5.09 -5.01 -19.73
N GLN A 242 -4.16 -5.66 -19.02
CA GLN A 242 -4.20 -5.78 -17.55
C GLN A 242 -3.92 -4.45 -16.87
N GLU A 243 -2.98 -3.67 -17.39
CA GLU A 243 -2.64 -2.36 -16.86
C GLU A 243 -3.72 -1.33 -17.14
N TRP A 244 -4.41 -1.40 -18.26
CA TRP A 244 -5.63 -0.62 -18.46
C TRP A 244 -6.74 -0.96 -17.46
N CYS A 245 -6.81 -2.21 -17.03
CA CYS A 245 -7.72 -2.62 -15.94
C CYS A 245 -7.21 -2.21 -14.56
N GLY A 246 -5.96 -1.95 -14.45
CA GLY A 246 -5.32 -1.59 -13.20
C GLY A 246 -3.81 -1.45 -13.33
N TYR A 247 -3.25 -0.49 -12.75
CA TYR A 247 -1.87 -0.04 -12.82
C TYR A 247 -0.87 -0.88 -12.01
N ASP A 248 0.18 -1.50 -12.56
CA ASP A 248 1.01 -2.49 -11.86
C ASP A 248 2.50 -2.20 -11.65
N THR A 249 3.07 -2.72 -10.58
CA THR A 249 4.52 -2.78 -10.32
C THR A 249 5.02 -3.79 -9.30
N VAL A 250 6.27 -4.20 -9.46
CA VAL A 250 6.97 -5.30 -8.75
C VAL A 250 8.14 -4.81 -7.90
N GLY A 251 8.44 -5.50 -6.77
CA GLY A 251 9.43 -5.13 -5.75
C GLY A 251 10.88 -5.63 -5.95
N ASN A 252 11.83 -5.14 -5.14
CA ASN A 252 13.29 -5.25 -5.29
C ASN A 252 14.00 -5.64 -3.97
N PRO A 253 15.06 -6.50 -3.97
CA PRO A 253 15.72 -7.08 -2.77
C PRO A 253 16.69 -6.19 -1.97
N ILE A 254 16.98 -4.94 -2.35
CA ILE A 254 17.79 -3.98 -1.54
C ILE A 254 16.92 -3.29 -0.46
N SER A 255 15.76 -3.80 -0.22
CA SER A 255 14.67 -3.14 0.49
C SER A 255 14.98 -2.84 1.96
N GLY A 256 15.70 -3.71 2.69
CA GLY A 256 15.91 -3.54 4.13
C GLY A 256 16.60 -2.24 4.54
N SER A 257 17.69 -1.87 3.87
CA SER A 257 18.43 -0.63 4.18
C SER A 257 17.65 0.64 3.81
N LEU A 258 16.79 0.58 2.82
CA LEU A 258 15.95 1.71 2.42
C LEU A 258 14.84 1.97 3.44
N GLY A 259 14.27 0.92 4.03
CA GLY A 259 13.17 1.01 5.00
C GLY A 259 13.61 1.31 6.42
N TYR A 260 14.82 0.91 6.80
CA TYR A 260 15.32 1.02 8.17
C TYR A 260 15.30 2.46 8.72
N GLY A 261 15.64 3.44 7.88
CA GLY A 261 15.64 4.86 8.28
C GLY A 261 14.29 5.29 8.88
N TRP A 262 13.18 4.92 8.26
CA TRP A 262 11.85 5.24 8.76
C TRP A 262 11.50 4.47 10.05
N VAL A 263 11.82 3.18 10.13
CA VAL A 263 11.56 2.35 11.32
C VAL A 263 12.29 2.91 12.54
N ASN A 264 13.58 3.22 12.38
CA ASN A 264 14.41 3.79 13.45
C ASN A 264 13.92 5.18 13.89
N ALA A 265 13.66 6.08 12.94
CA ALA A 265 13.13 7.41 13.25
C ALA A 265 11.77 7.35 13.95
N THR A 266 10.89 6.44 13.53
CA THR A 266 9.58 6.23 14.15
C THR A 266 9.72 5.68 15.58
N GLN A 267 10.63 4.71 15.82
CA GLN A 267 10.87 4.20 17.16
C GLN A 267 11.34 5.33 18.09
N GLN A 268 12.27 6.16 17.66
CA GLN A 268 12.75 7.31 18.44
C GLN A 268 11.64 8.31 18.71
N LEU A 269 10.85 8.66 17.68
CA LEU A 269 9.74 9.59 17.77
C LEU A 269 8.67 9.13 18.79
N LEU A 270 8.24 7.88 18.72
CA LEU A 270 7.23 7.32 19.60
C LEU A 270 7.73 7.09 21.02
N SER A 271 9.04 6.87 21.22
CA SER A 271 9.66 6.66 22.53
C SER A 271 9.97 7.97 23.25
N SER A 272 10.00 9.09 22.55
CA SER A 272 10.32 10.39 23.15
C SER A 272 9.16 10.85 24.06
N ASP A 273 9.51 11.36 25.25
CA ASP A 273 8.58 11.98 26.19
C ASP A 273 8.47 13.51 25.97
N ASP A 274 9.12 14.02 24.93
CA ASP A 274 9.05 15.42 24.58
C ASP A 274 7.59 15.83 24.38
N ASN A 275 7.22 17.00 24.92
CA ASN A 275 5.90 17.61 24.83
C ASN A 275 5.61 18.04 23.36
N ASP A 276 5.66 17.10 22.46
CA ASP A 276 5.17 17.30 21.12
C ASP A 276 3.66 17.60 21.17
N ASP A 277 3.21 18.52 20.38
CA ASP A 277 1.83 19.02 20.42
C ASP A 277 0.85 18.16 19.59
N GLN A 278 1.31 16.97 19.15
CA GLN A 278 0.53 15.96 18.42
C GLN A 278 0.86 14.55 18.88
N ASP A 279 -0.10 13.62 18.72
CA ASP A 279 0.07 12.20 19.03
C ASP A 279 0.01 11.33 17.75
N ILE A 280 -0.44 11.90 16.66
CA ILE A 280 -0.57 11.24 15.36
C ILE A 280 0.43 11.87 14.38
N TYR A 281 1.31 11.04 13.82
CA TYR A 281 2.36 11.43 12.89
C TYR A 281 2.10 10.74 11.55
N VAL A 282 2.00 11.49 10.46
CA VAL A 282 1.69 10.94 9.13
C VAL A 282 2.69 11.42 8.11
N SER A 283 3.28 10.47 7.38
CA SER A 283 4.25 10.74 6.31
C SER A 283 3.81 10.11 5.00
N PHE A 284 3.71 10.91 3.95
CA PHE A 284 3.34 10.46 2.61
C PHE A 284 4.56 10.25 1.72
N THR A 285 4.62 9.09 1.09
CA THR A 285 5.70 8.65 0.22
C THR A 285 5.17 8.00 -1.06
N HIS A 286 6.08 7.45 -1.85
CA HIS A 286 5.81 6.67 -3.04
C HIS A 286 5.76 5.17 -2.76
N ARG A 287 5.42 4.39 -3.81
CA ARG A 287 5.27 2.93 -3.77
C ARG A 287 6.54 2.18 -3.36
N GLU A 288 7.71 2.78 -3.52
CA GLU A 288 9.00 2.14 -3.30
C GLU A 288 9.37 2.02 -1.81
N LEU A 289 8.95 2.97 -0.96
CA LEU A 289 9.36 2.96 0.44
C LEU A 289 8.56 1.97 1.31
N PRO A 290 7.23 1.84 1.25
CA PRO A 290 6.49 0.91 2.09
C PRO A 290 6.98 -0.55 2.00
N PRO A 291 7.22 -1.15 0.81
CA PRO A 291 7.74 -2.52 0.75
C PRO A 291 9.10 -2.66 1.40
N THR A 292 9.93 -1.62 1.35
CA THR A 292 11.25 -1.66 1.98
C THR A 292 11.15 -1.64 3.51
N VAL A 293 10.18 -0.91 4.05
CA VAL A 293 9.86 -0.93 5.49
C VAL A 293 9.37 -2.31 5.92
N LEU A 294 8.50 -2.96 5.13
CA LEU A 294 8.03 -4.32 5.43
C LEU A 294 9.18 -5.34 5.45
N VAL A 295 10.14 -5.21 4.55
CA VAL A 295 11.36 -6.06 4.54
C VAL A 295 12.22 -5.79 5.78
N THR A 296 12.41 -4.54 6.17
CA THR A 296 13.12 -4.19 7.42
C THR A 296 12.46 -4.82 8.64
N LEU A 297 11.13 -4.78 8.69
CA LEU A 297 10.34 -5.38 9.77
C LEU A 297 10.28 -6.92 9.70
N GLY A 298 10.80 -7.53 8.64
CA GLY A 298 10.76 -8.99 8.44
C GLY A 298 9.38 -9.55 8.14
N LEU A 299 8.44 -8.69 7.72
CA LEU A 299 7.05 -9.06 7.49
C LEU A 299 6.84 -9.69 6.10
N PHE A 300 5.85 -10.58 6.03
CA PHE A 300 5.45 -11.30 4.80
C PHE A 300 6.60 -12.11 4.16
N ASN A 301 7.52 -12.59 4.98
CA ASN A 301 8.57 -13.49 4.53
C ASN A 301 8.00 -14.87 4.20
N ASN A 302 8.03 -15.23 2.92
CA ASN A 302 7.47 -16.50 2.46
C ASN A 302 8.19 -17.71 3.04
N SER A 303 9.52 -17.66 3.19
CA SER A 303 10.31 -18.79 3.67
C SER A 303 10.01 -19.19 5.11
N ASP A 304 9.61 -18.23 5.96
CA ASP A 304 9.33 -18.49 7.37
C ASP A 304 7.94 -19.05 7.61
N SER A 305 6.98 -18.72 6.74
CA SER A 305 5.57 -19.03 6.99
C SER A 305 5.10 -20.38 6.46
N THR A 306 5.78 -20.98 5.50
CA THR A 306 5.30 -22.19 4.85
C THR A 306 6.15 -23.41 5.17
N GLY A 307 7.39 -23.25 5.58
CA GLY A 307 8.33 -24.36 5.75
C GLY A 307 8.46 -25.24 4.49
N ALA A 308 7.81 -24.84 3.40
CA ALA A 308 7.75 -25.60 2.18
C ALA A 308 8.91 -25.20 1.27
N ASN A 309 9.60 -26.19 0.75
CA ASN A 309 10.71 -26.01 -0.19
C ASN A 309 10.30 -25.37 -1.52
N ASP A 310 9.02 -25.12 -1.74
CA ASP A 310 8.47 -24.52 -2.96
C ASP A 310 8.39 -22.98 -2.89
N ILE A 311 8.63 -22.38 -1.71
CA ILE A 311 8.77 -20.93 -1.55
C ILE A 311 10.15 -20.64 -0.99
N ASN A 312 11.11 -20.54 -1.85
CA ASN A 312 12.40 -19.95 -1.51
C ASN A 312 12.40 -18.46 -1.89
N ALA A 313 13.50 -17.77 -1.62
CA ALA A 313 13.67 -16.36 -1.98
C ALA A 313 13.45 -16.06 -3.49
N THR A 314 13.42 -17.08 -4.31
CA THR A 314 13.11 -17.01 -5.75
C THR A 314 11.76 -17.65 -6.00
N MET A 315 10.68 -16.87 -5.98
CA MET A 315 9.34 -17.34 -6.34
C MET A 315 9.37 -18.18 -7.63
N PRO A 316 8.59 -19.28 -7.71
CA PRO A 316 8.55 -20.09 -8.91
C PRO A 316 8.10 -19.27 -10.11
N LEU A 317 8.81 -19.41 -11.25
CA LEU A 317 8.53 -18.66 -12.47
C LEU A 317 7.50 -19.33 -13.38
N ASP A 318 6.94 -20.47 -12.98
CA ASP A 318 6.08 -21.31 -13.81
C ASP A 318 4.70 -21.59 -13.21
N LYS A 319 4.48 -21.20 -11.98
CA LYS A 319 3.19 -21.37 -11.27
C LYS A 319 2.92 -20.24 -10.29
N VAL A 320 1.64 -19.99 -10.00
CA VAL A 320 1.25 -19.11 -8.90
C VAL A 320 1.29 -19.91 -7.60
N ASN A 321 2.02 -19.43 -6.60
CA ASN A 321 1.91 -19.95 -5.25
C ASN A 321 0.78 -19.24 -4.51
N TYR A 322 -0.34 -19.89 -4.32
CA TYR A 322 -1.51 -19.34 -3.63
C TYR A 322 -1.32 -19.19 -2.12
N HIS A 323 -0.31 -19.84 -1.54
CA HIS A 323 0.04 -19.74 -0.12
C HIS A 323 1.13 -18.70 0.16
N ARG A 324 1.54 -17.92 -0.83
CA ARG A 324 2.54 -16.87 -0.64
C ARG A 324 2.04 -15.83 0.35
N GLN A 325 2.91 -15.37 1.22
CA GLN A 325 2.63 -14.27 2.15
C GLN A 325 2.68 -12.91 1.44
N TRP A 326 3.62 -12.76 0.52
CA TRP A 326 3.75 -11.53 -0.25
C TRP A 326 2.72 -11.50 -1.37
N VAL A 327 1.61 -10.79 -1.14
CA VAL A 327 0.57 -10.53 -2.12
C VAL A 327 0.50 -9.02 -2.34
N SER A 328 1.14 -8.52 -3.39
CA SER A 328 1.37 -7.07 -3.61
C SER A 328 0.08 -6.25 -3.58
N SER A 329 -1.03 -6.76 -4.13
CA SER A 329 -2.32 -6.07 -4.11
C SER A 329 -2.92 -5.92 -2.70
N TYR A 330 -2.55 -6.77 -1.74
CA TYR A 330 -3.03 -6.65 -0.35
C TYR A 330 -2.12 -5.78 0.51
N ILE A 331 -0.82 -5.77 0.22
CA ILE A 331 0.16 -5.08 1.04
C ILE A 331 0.63 -3.75 0.46
N LEU A 332 0.45 -3.52 -0.84
CA LEU A 332 0.95 -2.33 -1.56
C LEU A 332 -0.10 -1.64 -2.45
N PRO A 333 -1.41 -1.67 -2.19
CA PRO A 333 -2.37 -0.91 -2.99
C PRO A 333 -2.07 0.59 -2.91
N PHE A 334 -2.76 1.41 -3.69
CA PHE A 334 -2.78 2.85 -3.44
C PHE A 334 -3.22 3.13 -2.01
N LEU A 335 -2.69 4.17 -1.38
CA LEU A 335 -2.90 4.50 0.04
C LEU A 335 -2.51 3.39 1.04
N THR A 336 -1.72 2.39 0.59
CA THR A 336 -1.17 1.44 1.57
C THR A 336 -0.54 2.22 2.72
N ASN A 337 -0.79 1.76 3.92
CA ASN A 337 -0.29 2.41 5.11
C ASN A 337 0.31 1.38 6.08
N ILE A 338 1.44 1.75 6.64
CA ILE A 338 2.09 1.05 7.73
C ILE A 338 1.97 1.95 8.95
N ALA A 339 1.37 1.45 10.02
CA ALA A 339 1.25 2.18 11.27
C ALA A 339 2.04 1.46 12.37
N ILE A 340 2.73 2.23 13.21
CA ILE A 340 3.31 1.75 14.45
C ILE A 340 2.58 2.49 15.57
N GLU A 341 1.85 1.74 16.40
CA GLU A 341 1.13 2.26 17.56
C GLU A 341 1.96 2.02 18.83
N LYS A 342 2.16 3.08 19.64
CA LYS A 342 2.61 2.98 21.03
C LYS A 342 1.37 2.87 21.92
N MET A 343 1.33 1.85 22.74
CA MET A 343 0.20 1.55 23.62
C MET A 343 0.63 1.51 25.08
N ASN A 344 -0.27 1.92 25.97
CA ASN A 344 -0.18 1.69 27.40
C ASN A 344 -1.16 0.57 27.78
N CYS A 345 -0.67 -0.49 28.42
CA CYS A 345 -1.41 -1.71 28.71
C CYS A 345 -1.53 -2.00 30.23
N THR A 346 -1.87 -1.01 31.03
CA THR A 346 -1.96 -1.13 32.49
C THR A 346 -3.03 -2.10 33.00
N GLY A 347 -4.02 -2.42 32.18
CA GLY A 347 -5.13 -3.30 32.53
C GLY A 347 -5.08 -4.71 31.93
N SER A 348 -4.01 -5.08 31.25
CA SER A 348 -3.95 -6.34 30.50
C SER A 348 -3.83 -7.57 31.39
N TYR A 349 -4.68 -8.55 31.17
CA TYR A 349 -4.63 -9.85 31.84
C TYR A 349 -3.31 -10.59 31.48
N GLY A 350 -2.57 -11.00 32.50
CA GLY A 350 -1.37 -11.82 32.34
C GLY A 350 -0.04 -11.04 32.26
N TYR A 351 -0.09 -9.73 32.09
CA TYR A 351 1.11 -8.86 32.01
C TYR A 351 1.29 -7.95 33.23
N GLN A 352 0.61 -8.28 34.35
CA GLN A 352 0.54 -7.47 35.57
C GLN A 352 1.88 -7.31 36.34
N ASN A 353 2.87 -8.10 36.00
CA ASN A 353 4.18 -8.07 36.69
C ASN A 353 5.27 -7.32 35.91
N GLN A 354 4.94 -6.68 34.79
CA GLN A 354 5.91 -5.88 34.05
C GLN A 354 6.00 -4.47 34.65
N THR A 355 7.22 -4.00 34.80
CA THR A 355 7.52 -2.66 35.36
C THR A 355 7.21 -1.54 34.35
N ASP A 356 7.21 -1.85 33.07
CA ASP A 356 6.88 -0.92 31.99
C ASP A 356 5.62 -1.40 31.26
N PRO A 357 4.50 -0.64 31.30
CA PRO A 357 3.27 -0.99 30.62
C PRO A 357 3.25 -0.63 29.13
N THR A 358 4.36 -0.16 28.57
CA THR A 358 4.46 0.33 27.20
C THR A 358 4.70 -0.81 26.23
N TYR A 359 3.90 -0.86 25.18
CA TYR A 359 3.99 -1.84 24.09
C TYR A 359 3.87 -1.18 22.74
N TYR A 360 4.43 -1.82 21.72
CA TYR A 360 4.36 -1.40 20.33
C TYR A 360 3.67 -2.44 19.46
N ARG A 361 2.86 -1.99 18.53
CA ARG A 361 2.14 -2.83 17.59
C ARG A 361 2.27 -2.27 16.18
N VAL A 362 2.54 -3.15 15.21
CA VAL A 362 2.61 -2.78 13.80
C VAL A 362 1.32 -3.20 13.09
N LEU A 363 0.79 -2.31 12.27
CA LEU A 363 -0.36 -2.58 11.40
C LEU A 363 0.02 -2.31 9.94
N VAL A 364 -0.45 -3.17 9.05
CA VAL A 364 -0.38 -2.95 7.59
C VAL A 364 -1.79 -2.92 7.05
N ASN A 365 -2.17 -1.81 6.43
CA ASN A 365 -3.54 -1.58 5.97
C ASN A 365 -4.59 -1.91 7.05
N ARG A 366 -4.34 -1.44 8.27
CA ARG A 366 -5.15 -1.67 9.48
C ARG A 366 -5.11 -3.09 10.05
N SER A 367 -4.47 -4.04 9.40
CA SER A 367 -4.32 -5.40 9.92
C SER A 367 -3.10 -5.50 10.83
N PRO A 368 -3.26 -5.86 12.12
CA PRO A 368 -2.13 -6.06 13.04
C PRO A 368 -1.22 -7.18 12.56
N GLN A 369 0.07 -6.94 12.62
CA GLN A 369 1.12 -7.89 12.23
C GLN A 369 1.98 -8.26 13.43
N THR A 370 2.35 -9.53 13.53
CA THR A 370 3.36 -9.98 14.50
C THR A 370 4.74 -9.70 13.95
N LEU A 371 5.57 -9.02 14.70
CA LEU A 371 6.98 -8.92 14.36
C LEU A 371 7.69 -10.24 14.63
N PRO A 372 8.50 -10.76 13.71
CA PRO A 372 9.40 -11.87 14.02
C PRO A 372 10.31 -11.44 15.17
N ASP A 373 10.59 -12.34 16.10
CA ASP A 373 11.49 -12.14 17.24
C ASP A 373 11.06 -11.05 18.26
N CYS A 374 9.88 -10.41 18.09
CA CYS A 374 9.34 -9.46 19.06
C CYS A 374 7.81 -9.55 19.16
N HIS A 375 7.31 -10.41 20.06
CA HIS A 375 5.89 -10.69 20.25
C HIS A 375 5.57 -11.09 21.70
N ASP A 376 6.26 -10.48 22.64
CA ASP A 376 6.21 -10.75 24.08
C ASP A 376 5.11 -9.98 24.82
N GLY A 377 4.28 -9.22 24.10
CA GLY A 377 3.21 -8.40 24.65
C GLY A 377 1.79 -8.91 24.32
N PRO A 378 0.75 -8.16 24.76
CA PRO A 378 -0.65 -8.48 24.50
C PRO A 378 -0.95 -8.62 23.01
N GLN A 379 -1.66 -9.72 22.61
CA GLN A 379 -1.96 -10.05 21.21
C GLN A 379 -0.71 -10.04 20.30
N GLU A 380 0.41 -10.55 20.81
CA GLU A 380 1.68 -10.62 20.09
C GLU A 380 2.23 -9.23 19.68
N SER A 381 1.90 -8.19 20.46
CA SER A 381 2.60 -6.92 20.42
C SER A 381 3.98 -7.04 21.07
N CYS A 382 4.80 -6.03 20.92
CA CYS A 382 6.19 -6.00 21.34
C CYS A 382 6.32 -5.10 22.59
N SER A 383 6.97 -5.57 23.65
CA SER A 383 7.28 -4.70 24.81
C SER A 383 8.19 -3.54 24.40
N ALA A 384 8.22 -2.46 25.15
CA ALA A 384 9.09 -1.31 24.86
C ALA A 384 10.57 -1.71 24.77
N ALA A 385 11.04 -2.59 25.66
CA ALA A 385 12.38 -3.10 25.62
C ALA A 385 12.61 -3.98 24.38
N GLY A 386 11.70 -4.93 24.13
CA GLY A 386 11.77 -5.83 22.97
C GLY A 386 11.74 -5.07 21.64
N PHE A 387 10.92 -4.02 21.53
CA PHE A 387 10.86 -3.23 20.30
C PHE A 387 12.12 -2.41 20.07
N ARG A 388 12.71 -1.85 21.13
CA ARG A 388 14.00 -1.17 21.03
C ARG A 388 15.10 -2.12 20.57
N ASP A 389 15.21 -3.29 21.23
CA ASP A 389 16.21 -4.29 20.92
C ASP A 389 16.04 -4.83 19.48
N PHE A 390 14.79 -5.04 19.05
CA PHE A 390 14.45 -5.39 17.67
C PHE A 390 14.94 -4.34 16.66
N VAL A 391 14.65 -3.05 16.90
CA VAL A 391 15.10 -1.96 16.00
C VAL A 391 16.62 -1.83 15.99
N GLU A 392 17.27 -2.03 17.13
CA GLU A 392 18.74 -2.04 17.22
C GLU A 392 19.36 -3.20 16.42
N GLU A 393 18.81 -4.40 16.52
CA GLU A 393 19.22 -5.55 15.70
C GLU A 393 19.06 -5.26 14.19
N LYS A 394 17.89 -4.71 13.77
CA LYS A 394 17.72 -4.28 12.39
C LYS A 394 18.70 -3.17 11.99
N GLY A 395 19.11 -2.34 12.94
CA GLY A 395 20.18 -1.34 12.76
C GLY A 395 21.52 -1.95 12.44
N GLN A 396 21.89 -3.05 13.10
CA GLN A 396 23.13 -3.79 12.78
C GLN A 396 23.07 -4.40 11.37
N MET A 397 21.90 -4.85 10.92
CA MET A 397 21.73 -5.46 9.60
C MET A 397 21.62 -4.44 8.47
N PHE A 398 20.96 -3.32 8.69
CA PHE A 398 20.46 -2.40 7.66
C PHE A 398 20.84 -0.93 7.89
N GLY A 399 21.48 -0.59 9.00
CA GLY A 399 21.72 0.81 9.40
C GLY A 399 22.78 1.54 8.57
N ASP A 400 23.61 0.82 7.83
CA ASP A 400 24.59 1.43 6.92
C ASP A 400 23.99 1.67 5.54
N PHE A 401 23.18 2.70 5.43
CA PHE A 401 22.58 3.12 4.14
C PHE A 401 23.65 3.50 3.13
N ALA A 402 24.62 4.30 3.53
CA ALA A 402 25.67 4.78 2.62
C ALA A 402 26.48 3.63 2.04
N GLY A 403 26.95 2.69 2.89
CA GLY A 403 27.67 1.50 2.46
C GLY A 403 26.84 0.56 1.60
N ALA A 404 25.61 0.24 2.03
CA ALA A 404 24.72 -0.67 1.28
C ALA A 404 24.32 -0.09 -0.10
N CYS A 405 24.16 1.21 -0.19
CA CYS A 405 23.76 1.92 -1.40
C CYS A 405 24.96 2.34 -2.29
N GLY A 406 26.17 2.28 -1.79
CA GLY A 406 27.36 2.79 -2.50
C GLY A 406 27.33 4.31 -2.68
N VAL A 407 26.81 5.05 -1.69
CA VAL A 407 26.70 6.51 -1.75
C VAL A 407 28.02 7.16 -1.38
N GLY A 408 28.57 7.93 -2.30
CA GLY A 408 29.86 8.65 -2.12
C GLY A 408 29.73 10.15 -1.87
N TYR A 409 28.57 10.64 -1.42
CA TYR A 409 28.41 12.07 -1.13
C TYR A 409 28.92 12.42 0.26
N ASP A 410 29.73 13.47 0.39
CA ASP A 410 30.35 13.90 1.66
C ASP A 410 29.33 14.25 2.77
N ASN A 411 28.08 14.47 2.42
CA ASN A 411 26.98 14.81 3.34
C ASN A 411 25.88 13.74 3.39
N SER A 412 26.12 12.53 2.90
CA SER A 412 25.15 11.45 3.01
C SER A 412 24.95 11.06 4.47
N THR A 413 23.71 10.97 4.91
CA THR A 413 23.34 10.52 6.25
C THR A 413 22.71 9.13 6.19
N ASN A 414 22.96 8.33 7.24
CA ASN A 414 22.30 7.06 7.45
C ASN A 414 21.00 7.20 8.28
N VAL A 415 20.70 8.41 8.75
CA VAL A 415 19.63 8.69 9.72
C VAL A 415 18.60 9.63 9.10
N MET A 416 17.33 9.36 9.37
CA MET A 416 16.21 10.21 9.02
C MET A 416 15.95 11.18 10.18
N SER A 417 16.10 12.49 9.95
CA SER A 417 16.06 13.53 10.98
C SER A 417 14.94 14.55 10.80
N PHE A 418 14.21 14.52 9.69
CA PHE A 418 13.25 15.56 9.33
C PHE A 418 12.07 15.69 10.32
N TYR A 419 11.77 14.67 11.13
CA TYR A 419 10.72 14.75 12.16
C TYR A 419 11.04 15.78 13.26
N SER A 420 12.32 15.96 13.54
CA SER A 420 12.80 16.92 14.56
C SER A 420 13.04 18.32 13.98
N SER A 421 12.83 18.53 12.68
CA SER A 421 13.02 19.84 12.04
C SER A 421 11.88 20.80 12.46
N PRO A 422 12.18 22.00 12.97
CA PRO A 422 11.17 22.99 13.32
C PRO A 422 10.56 23.71 12.12
N ASP A 423 10.96 23.39 10.90
CA ASP A 423 10.62 24.12 9.70
C ASP A 423 9.13 24.04 9.36
N ASN A 424 8.47 25.18 9.43
CA ASN A 424 7.06 25.35 9.12
C ASN A 424 6.88 25.74 7.64
N GLY A 425 6.32 24.85 6.83
CA GLY A 425 5.88 25.14 5.46
C GLY A 425 6.99 25.28 4.42
N THR A 426 8.24 25.00 4.77
CA THR A 426 9.39 24.98 3.86
C THR A 426 9.73 23.58 3.37
N ILE A 427 10.45 23.51 2.26
CA ILE A 427 10.98 22.22 1.77
C ILE A 427 12.23 21.90 2.58
N VAL A 428 12.13 20.91 3.46
CA VAL A 428 13.24 20.41 4.29
C VAL A 428 14.22 19.59 3.43
N GLY A 429 15.51 19.79 3.62
CA GLY A 429 16.57 19.04 2.94
C GLY A 429 17.03 19.62 1.61
N LYS A 430 16.39 20.69 1.09
CA LYS A 430 16.87 21.36 -0.10
C LYS A 430 18.09 22.22 0.26
N LYS A 431 19.30 21.77 -0.15
CA LYS A 431 20.49 22.61 -0.09
C LYS A 431 20.47 23.56 -1.30
N HIS A 432 20.59 24.85 -1.04
CA HIS A 432 20.74 25.92 -2.06
C HIS A 432 22.15 25.96 -2.62
#